data_fb5696dd3b0192cbc2f550f79ec6ea2b
#
_entry.id   fb5696dd3b0192cbc2f550f79ec6ea2b
#
_cell.length_a   1.000
_cell.length_b   1.000
_cell.length_c   1.000
_cell.angle_alpha   90.00
_cell.angle_beta   90.00
_cell.angle_gamma   90.00
#
_symmetry.space_group_name_H-M   'P 1'
#
loop_
_entity.id
_entity.type
_entity.pdbx_description
1 polymer ?
#
loop_
_entity_poly.entity_id
_entity_poly.type
_entity_poly.pdbx_seq_one_letter_code
_entity_poly.pdbx_strand_id
1 'polypeptide(L)'
;HRTTLVFVNSRGVAEKLTARLNDLYAQTRHGTNPDTVRDLGSPEGREGFSTHYDAVVGSTTMLVGSHEGDDVIAMAHHGSVSKDRRKMIEERLKRGELRCVVATSSLELGIDMGSVDLVIQVDTPLSVSSGLQRVGRADHQVGGVSHALFYPLTRQQIVTGAASLEAMIAGDIEPLAV
;
A
#
# COMPACT_ATOMS: atom_id res chain seq x y z
N HIS A 1 -1.99 14.86 2.99
CA HIS A 1 -1.04 14.30 2.03
C HIS A 1 -1.69 14.21 0.66
N ARG A 2 -0.96 14.56 -0.39
CA ARG A 2 -1.44 14.47 -1.79
C ARG A 2 -1.20 13.06 -2.33
N THR A 3 -0.02 12.51 -2.02
CA THR A 3 0.46 11.24 -2.55
C THR A 3 0.96 10.35 -1.42
N THR A 4 0.44 9.13 -1.34
CA THR A 4 0.80 8.16 -0.31
C THR A 4 1.29 6.86 -0.96
N LEU A 5 2.41 6.34 -0.49
CA LEU A 5 2.91 5.03 -0.85
C LEU A 5 2.68 4.07 0.32
N VAL A 6 1.97 2.98 0.07
CA VAL A 6 1.73 1.94 1.07
C VAL A 6 2.53 0.70 0.70
N PHE A 7 3.50 0.34 1.52
CA PHE A 7 4.26 -0.90 1.34
C PHE A 7 3.67 -2.05 2.13
N VAL A 8 3.58 -3.19 1.49
CA VAL A 8 3.13 -4.46 2.06
C VAL A 8 4.09 -5.58 1.66
N ASN A 9 4.09 -6.71 2.39
CA ASN A 9 5.03 -7.80 2.14
C ASN A 9 4.49 -8.87 1.18
N SER A 10 3.23 -8.78 0.73
CA SER A 10 2.70 -9.74 -0.24
C SER A 10 1.77 -9.08 -1.27
N ARG A 11 1.77 -9.65 -2.49
CA ARG A 11 0.87 -9.23 -3.57
C ARG A 11 -0.62 -9.38 -3.20
N GLY A 12 -0.97 -10.44 -2.47
CA GLY A 12 -2.35 -10.67 -2.06
C GLY A 12 -2.86 -9.59 -1.09
N VAL A 13 -2.00 -9.11 -0.18
CA VAL A 13 -2.30 -7.98 0.69
C VAL A 13 -2.38 -6.69 -0.12
N ALA A 14 -1.48 -6.49 -1.11
CA ALA A 14 -1.52 -5.31 -1.97
C ALA A 14 -2.86 -5.18 -2.70
N GLU A 15 -3.33 -6.24 -3.33
CA GLU A 15 -4.59 -6.25 -4.06
C GLU A 15 -5.81 -6.03 -3.14
N LYS A 16 -5.88 -6.76 -2.01
CA LYS A 16 -6.98 -6.62 -1.05
C LYS A 16 -7.06 -5.22 -0.45
N LEU A 17 -5.92 -4.66 -0.09
CA LEU A 17 -5.87 -3.31 0.48
C LEU A 17 -6.24 -2.26 -0.55
N THR A 18 -5.78 -2.39 -1.79
CA THR A 18 -6.13 -1.49 -2.89
C THR A 18 -7.63 -1.51 -3.15
N ALA A 19 -8.24 -2.69 -3.26
CA ALA A 19 -9.68 -2.82 -3.44
C ALA A 19 -10.44 -2.15 -2.28
N ARG A 20 -10.05 -2.45 -1.04
CA ARG A 20 -10.70 -1.88 0.14
C ARG A 20 -10.60 -0.36 0.24
N LEU A 21 -9.46 0.22 -0.15
CA LEU A 21 -9.28 1.67 -0.18
C LEU A 21 -10.21 2.34 -1.20
N ASN A 22 -10.34 1.75 -2.39
CA ASN A 22 -11.25 2.26 -3.42
C ASN A 22 -12.71 2.12 -3.01
N ASP A 23 -13.11 0.98 -2.41
CA ASP A 23 -14.47 0.78 -1.88
C ASP A 23 -14.83 1.83 -0.82
N LEU A 24 -13.94 2.06 0.15
CA LEU A 24 -14.17 3.05 1.20
C LEU A 24 -14.25 4.47 0.64
N TYR A 25 -13.45 4.77 -0.36
CA TYR A 25 -13.48 6.08 -1.01
C TYR A 25 -14.80 6.29 -1.79
N ALA A 26 -15.23 5.30 -2.56
CA ALA A 26 -16.50 5.33 -3.26
C ALA A 26 -17.70 5.52 -2.28
N GLN A 27 -17.71 4.76 -1.17
CA GLN A 27 -18.70 4.90 -0.11
C GLN A 27 -18.73 6.32 0.48
N THR A 28 -17.56 6.90 0.71
CA THR A 28 -17.47 8.28 1.26
C THR A 28 -18.01 9.31 0.28
N ARG A 29 -17.77 9.15 -1.02
CA ARG A 29 -18.27 10.08 -2.05
C ARG A 29 -19.76 9.97 -2.28
N HIS A 30 -20.32 8.76 -2.21
CA HIS A 30 -21.75 8.50 -2.50
C HIS A 30 -22.63 8.59 -1.25
N GLY A 31 -22.12 9.09 -0.11
CA GLY A 31 -22.88 9.39 1.09
C GLY A 31 -23.34 8.15 1.87
N THR A 32 -22.79 6.99 1.61
CA THR A 32 -23.01 5.80 2.42
C THR A 32 -22.19 5.95 3.70
N ASN A 33 -22.86 6.02 4.85
CA ASN A 33 -22.22 6.28 6.16
C ASN A 33 -21.15 5.22 6.47
N PRO A 34 -19.87 5.57 6.67
CA PRO A 34 -18.83 4.62 7.05
C PRO A 34 -19.07 3.94 8.40
N ASP A 35 -19.95 4.47 9.26
CA ASP A 35 -20.31 3.88 10.55
C ASP A 35 -21.16 2.59 10.42
N THR A 36 -21.77 2.33 9.27
CA THR A 36 -22.47 1.06 9.02
C THR A 36 -21.50 -0.11 8.77
N VAL A 37 -20.19 0.17 8.64
CA VAL A 37 -19.15 -0.86 8.48
C VAL A 37 -18.75 -1.51 9.82
N ARG A 38 -19.27 -1.03 10.97
CA ARG A 38 -18.93 -1.58 12.30
C ARG A 38 -19.45 -2.99 12.58
N ASP A 39 -20.31 -3.53 11.74
CA ASP A 39 -20.91 -4.86 11.94
C ASP A 39 -20.28 -5.98 11.10
N LEU A 40 -18.95 -5.93 10.91
CA LEU A 40 -18.20 -7.02 10.28
C LEU A 40 -18.09 -8.28 11.18
N GLY A 41 -18.69 -8.26 12.34
CA GLY A 41 -18.67 -9.35 13.32
C GLY A 41 -19.97 -10.18 13.40
N SER A 42 -21.07 -9.72 12.84
CA SER A 42 -22.34 -10.45 12.88
C SER A 42 -22.50 -11.39 11.67
N PRO A 43 -23.09 -12.60 11.86
CA PRO A 43 -23.36 -13.52 10.77
C PRO A 43 -24.30 -12.94 9.70
N GLU A 44 -25.12 -11.97 10.06
CA GLU A 44 -26.14 -11.34 9.20
C GLU A 44 -25.54 -10.28 8.25
N GLY A 45 -24.40 -9.67 8.60
CA GLY A 45 -23.68 -8.72 7.74
C GLY A 45 -22.89 -9.38 6.60
N ARG A 46 -22.82 -10.72 6.56
CA ARG A 46 -22.07 -11.47 5.57
C ARG A 46 -22.79 -11.70 4.24
N GLU A 47 -24.10 -11.62 4.20
CA GLU A 47 -24.88 -11.96 2.99
C GLU A 47 -24.71 -10.94 1.84
N GLY A 48 -24.33 -9.70 2.10
CA GLY A 48 -24.10 -8.68 1.06
C GLY A 48 -22.64 -8.61 0.55
N PHE A 49 -21.68 -9.19 1.29
CA PHE A 49 -20.25 -9.03 1.02
C PHE A 49 -19.55 -10.29 0.49
N SER A 50 -20.16 -11.46 0.70
CA SER A 50 -19.56 -12.77 0.43
C SER A 50 -19.49 -13.12 -1.05
N THR A 51 -20.44 -12.69 -1.86
CA THR A 51 -20.57 -13.19 -3.25
C THR A 51 -19.62 -12.57 -4.25
N HIS A 52 -19.05 -11.39 -3.96
CA HIS A 52 -18.06 -10.75 -4.86
C HIS A 52 -16.60 -11.06 -4.49
N TYR A 53 -16.31 -11.39 -3.22
CA TYR A 53 -14.93 -11.61 -2.78
C TYR A 53 -14.41 -13.03 -3.05
N ASP A 54 -15.26 -14.06 -2.91
CA ASP A 54 -14.86 -15.46 -3.11
C ASP A 54 -14.76 -15.86 -4.58
N ALA A 55 -15.52 -15.21 -5.47
CA ALA A 55 -15.44 -15.44 -6.91
C ALA A 55 -14.19 -14.82 -7.57
N VAL A 56 -13.50 -13.92 -6.88
CA VAL A 56 -12.42 -13.09 -7.45
C VAL A 56 -11.03 -13.59 -7.07
N VAL A 57 -10.90 -14.57 -6.17
CA VAL A 57 -9.61 -15.18 -5.82
C VAL A 57 -8.95 -15.92 -6.99
N GLY A 58 -9.70 -16.21 -8.07
CA GLY A 58 -9.19 -16.91 -9.27
C GLY A 58 -8.75 -16.01 -10.43
N SER A 59 -9.02 -14.71 -10.40
CA SER A 59 -8.67 -13.83 -11.54
C SER A 59 -8.23 -12.45 -11.04
N THR A 60 -6.95 -12.32 -10.76
CA THR A 60 -6.27 -11.10 -10.32
C THR A 60 -6.41 -9.92 -11.30
N THR A 61 -6.87 -10.19 -12.50
CA THR A 61 -7.01 -9.22 -13.59
C THR A 61 -8.37 -8.51 -13.60
N MET A 62 -9.39 -9.08 -12.97
CA MET A 62 -10.76 -8.53 -13.01
C MET A 62 -11.07 -7.51 -11.91
N LEU A 63 -10.36 -7.54 -10.77
CA LEU A 63 -10.59 -6.60 -9.67
C LEU A 63 -10.23 -5.15 -10.01
N VAL A 64 -9.43 -4.94 -11.03
CA VAL A 64 -8.99 -3.61 -11.44
C VAL A 64 -9.91 -2.99 -12.50
N GLY A 65 -10.80 -3.79 -13.10
CA GLY A 65 -11.74 -3.33 -14.13
C GLY A 65 -13.05 -2.77 -13.61
N SER A 66 -13.36 -2.93 -12.31
CA SER A 66 -14.66 -2.52 -11.76
C SER A 66 -14.71 -1.06 -11.27
N HIS A 67 -13.55 -0.40 -11.17
CA HIS A 67 -13.48 1.02 -10.80
C HIS A 67 -12.78 1.79 -11.93
N GLU A 68 -13.46 2.02 -13.03
CA GLU A 68 -13.07 2.98 -14.04
C GLU A 68 -13.75 4.31 -13.72
N GLY A 69 -12.95 5.35 -13.53
CA GLY A 69 -13.45 6.71 -13.33
C GLY A 69 -12.86 7.42 -12.12
N ASP A 70 -13.53 8.48 -11.70
CA ASP A 70 -13.14 9.39 -10.60
C ASP A 70 -13.07 8.73 -9.19
N ASP A 71 -13.49 7.49 -9.06
CA ASP A 71 -13.56 6.77 -7.79
C ASP A 71 -12.33 5.91 -7.49
N VAL A 72 -11.35 5.84 -8.39
CA VAL A 72 -10.09 5.11 -8.19
C VAL A 72 -9.04 6.04 -7.59
N ILE A 73 -8.79 5.90 -6.29
CA ILE A 73 -7.73 6.63 -5.58
C ILE A 73 -6.47 5.81 -5.37
N ALA A 74 -6.55 4.49 -5.45
CA ALA A 74 -5.46 3.57 -5.18
C ALA A 74 -5.25 2.55 -6.29
N MET A 75 -4.00 2.19 -6.57
CA MET A 75 -3.63 1.11 -7.48
C MET A 75 -2.56 0.22 -6.86
N ALA A 76 -2.62 -1.09 -7.18
CA ALA A 76 -1.62 -2.05 -6.73
C ALA A 76 -0.43 -2.12 -7.68
N HIS A 77 0.80 -2.15 -7.12
CA HIS A 77 2.05 -2.25 -7.87
C HIS A 77 2.92 -3.39 -7.31
N HIS A 78 3.04 -4.48 -8.05
CA HIS A 78 3.84 -5.64 -7.68
C HIS A 78 4.31 -6.41 -8.91
N GLY A 79 5.23 -7.37 -8.72
CA GLY A 79 5.88 -8.10 -9.81
C GLY A 79 4.95 -8.87 -10.75
N SER A 80 3.73 -9.24 -10.33
CA SER A 80 2.74 -9.91 -11.18
C SER A 80 1.90 -8.95 -12.05
N VAL A 81 2.01 -7.63 -11.83
CA VAL A 81 1.40 -6.61 -12.69
C VAL A 81 2.26 -6.48 -13.96
N SER A 82 1.62 -6.39 -15.14
CA SER A 82 2.33 -6.24 -16.40
C SER A 82 3.25 -5.01 -16.41
N LYS A 83 4.33 -5.07 -17.16
CA LYS A 83 5.31 -3.98 -17.25
C LYS A 83 4.67 -2.66 -17.68
N ASP A 84 3.81 -2.71 -18.69
CA ASP A 84 3.14 -1.51 -19.22
C ASP A 84 2.21 -0.89 -18.19
N ARG A 85 1.48 -1.72 -17.43
CA ARG A 85 0.60 -1.25 -16.37
C ARG A 85 1.39 -0.66 -15.21
N ARG A 86 2.51 -1.28 -14.81
CA ARG A 86 3.39 -0.70 -13.77
C ARG A 86 3.88 0.67 -14.20
N LYS A 87 4.38 0.80 -15.43
CA LYS A 87 4.83 2.08 -15.99
C LYS A 87 3.71 3.14 -15.98
N MET A 88 2.49 2.75 -16.36
CA MET A 88 1.33 3.66 -16.32
C MET A 88 1.03 4.12 -14.89
N ILE A 89 1.09 3.21 -13.89
CA ILE A 89 0.88 3.55 -12.46
C ILE A 89 1.95 4.54 -12.00
N GLU A 90 3.22 4.29 -12.32
CA GLU A 90 4.35 5.14 -11.99
C GLU A 90 4.21 6.56 -12.60
N GLU A 91 3.82 6.63 -13.87
CA GLU A 91 3.57 7.91 -14.55
C GLU A 91 2.40 8.68 -13.95
N ARG A 92 1.30 8.01 -13.61
CA ARG A 92 0.14 8.62 -12.94
C ARG A 92 0.48 9.11 -11.54
N LEU A 93 1.27 8.32 -10.80
CA LEU A 93 1.78 8.73 -9.49
C LEU A 93 2.64 9.99 -9.61
N LYS A 94 3.60 10.00 -10.53
CA LYS A 94 4.49 11.12 -10.80
C LYS A 94 3.74 12.41 -11.18
N ARG A 95 2.64 12.27 -11.91
CA ARG A 95 1.77 13.42 -12.29
C ARG A 95 0.81 13.85 -11.18
N GLY A 96 0.79 13.14 -10.05
CA GLY A 96 -0.14 13.42 -8.96
C GLY A 96 -1.60 13.04 -9.26
N GLU A 97 -1.84 12.22 -10.28
CA GLU A 97 -3.16 11.72 -10.67
C GLU A 97 -3.65 10.57 -9.78
N LEU A 98 -2.72 9.87 -9.12
CA LEU A 98 -3.01 8.83 -8.12
C LEU A 98 -2.69 9.34 -6.73
N ARG A 99 -3.63 9.18 -5.81
CA ARG A 99 -3.46 9.58 -4.40
C ARG A 99 -2.77 8.50 -3.58
N CYS A 100 -2.86 7.24 -4.00
CA CYS A 100 -2.28 6.11 -3.28
C CYS A 100 -1.78 5.04 -4.24
N VAL A 101 -0.61 4.47 -3.94
CA VAL A 101 -0.15 3.23 -4.57
C VAL A 101 0.18 2.23 -3.47
N VAL A 102 -0.37 1.03 -3.55
CA VAL A 102 -0.06 -0.08 -2.64
C VAL A 102 0.94 -0.99 -3.34
N ALA A 103 2.16 -1.03 -2.83
CA ALA A 103 3.28 -1.71 -3.47
C ALA A 103 3.90 -2.80 -2.60
N THR A 104 4.53 -3.77 -3.24
CA THR A 104 5.50 -4.67 -2.62
C THR A 104 6.92 -4.10 -2.82
N SER A 105 7.96 -4.92 -2.79
CA SER A 105 9.34 -4.52 -3.06
C SER A 105 9.57 -3.89 -4.46
N SER A 106 8.59 -3.96 -5.33
CA SER A 106 8.69 -3.44 -6.71
C SER A 106 8.92 -1.92 -6.83
N LEU A 107 8.69 -1.16 -5.77
CA LEU A 107 8.95 0.29 -5.70
C LEU A 107 10.02 0.68 -4.66
N GLU A 108 10.78 -0.29 -4.14
CA GLU A 108 11.90 -0.01 -3.23
C GLU A 108 13.05 0.68 -3.95
N LEU A 109 13.33 0.29 -5.19
CA LEU A 109 14.50 0.72 -5.96
C LEU A 109 14.12 1.42 -7.28
N GLY A 110 14.93 2.39 -7.64
CA GLY A 110 15.25 2.69 -9.05
C GLY A 110 14.27 3.55 -9.85
N ILE A 111 13.18 4.10 -9.29
CA ILE A 111 12.23 4.90 -10.07
C ILE A 111 12.10 6.28 -9.47
N ASP A 112 12.23 7.30 -10.33
CA ASP A 112 11.83 8.66 -10.01
C ASP A 112 10.29 8.73 -10.06
N MET A 113 9.65 8.70 -8.90
CA MET A 113 8.20 8.72 -8.74
C MET A 113 7.63 10.11 -8.47
N GLY A 114 8.46 11.15 -8.53
CA GLY A 114 8.07 12.48 -8.09
C GLY A 114 7.98 12.59 -6.56
N SER A 115 7.26 13.58 -6.05
CA SER A 115 7.15 13.76 -4.61
C SER A 115 6.08 12.84 -4.03
N VAL A 116 6.50 11.99 -3.09
CA VAL A 116 5.64 11.18 -2.23
C VAL A 116 5.61 11.84 -0.85
N ASP A 117 4.44 12.23 -0.39
CA ASP A 117 4.31 12.98 0.88
C ASP A 117 4.35 12.08 2.11
N LEU A 118 3.94 10.82 1.96
CA LEU A 118 3.83 9.87 3.06
C LEU A 118 4.12 8.45 2.60
N VAL A 119 4.94 7.75 3.36
CA VAL A 119 5.10 6.31 3.25
C VAL A 119 4.38 5.64 4.41
N ILE A 120 3.61 4.61 4.10
CA ILE A 120 2.98 3.73 5.09
C ILE A 120 3.56 2.32 4.90
N GLN A 121 4.12 1.77 5.96
CA GLN A 121 4.57 0.39 6.01
C GLN A 121 3.57 -0.45 6.79
N VAL A 122 2.86 -1.32 6.09
CA VAL A 122 1.98 -2.33 6.72
C VAL A 122 2.79 -3.60 6.90
N ASP A 123 2.79 -4.16 8.11
CA ASP A 123 3.68 -5.23 8.51
C ASP A 123 5.14 -4.75 8.68
N THR A 124 6.01 -5.56 9.28
CA THR A 124 7.43 -5.25 9.44
C THR A 124 8.16 -5.44 8.10
N PRO A 125 9.05 -4.52 7.68
CA PRO A 125 9.85 -4.74 6.48
C PRO A 125 10.73 -5.98 6.64
N LEU A 126 11.04 -6.65 5.52
CA LEU A 126 11.78 -7.92 5.51
C LEU A 126 13.24 -7.77 5.96
N SER A 127 13.80 -6.57 5.86
CA SER A 127 15.14 -6.20 6.29
C SER A 127 15.20 -4.72 6.64
N VAL A 128 16.22 -4.31 7.41
CA VAL A 128 16.49 -2.89 7.70
C VAL A 128 16.76 -2.12 6.42
N SER A 129 17.54 -2.69 5.53
CA SER A 129 17.85 -2.13 4.20
C SER A 129 16.58 -1.87 3.39
N SER A 130 15.66 -2.85 3.32
CA SER A 130 14.36 -2.68 2.66
C SER A 130 13.54 -1.57 3.32
N GLY A 131 13.50 -1.53 4.65
CA GLY A 131 12.83 -0.47 5.41
C GLY A 131 13.33 0.92 5.05
N LEU A 132 14.65 1.12 5.03
CA LEU A 132 15.28 2.39 4.65
C LEU A 132 14.97 2.79 3.22
N GLN A 133 15.01 1.83 2.27
CA GLN A 133 14.67 2.07 0.87
C GLN A 133 13.21 2.50 0.69
N ARG A 134 12.28 1.91 1.46
CA ARG A 134 10.85 2.27 1.46
C ARG A 134 10.62 3.65 2.04
N VAL A 135 11.16 3.92 3.23
CA VAL A 135 11.04 5.24 3.88
C VAL A 135 11.68 6.33 3.05
N GLY A 136 12.82 6.05 2.42
CA GLY A 136 13.51 6.96 1.51
C GLY A 136 12.73 7.33 0.24
N ARG A 137 11.54 6.76 0.01
CA ARG A 137 10.61 7.20 -1.05
C ARG A 137 9.82 8.44 -0.67
N ALA A 138 9.68 8.73 0.62
CA ALA A 138 9.05 9.96 1.07
C ALA A 138 10.02 11.13 0.95
N ASP A 139 9.53 12.25 0.41
CA ASP A 139 10.19 13.55 0.33
C ASP A 139 11.64 13.51 -0.22
N HIS A 140 11.76 13.37 -1.53
CA HIS A 140 13.04 13.43 -2.25
C HIS A 140 13.64 14.85 -2.36
N GLN A 141 13.15 15.84 -1.61
CA GLN A 141 13.72 17.18 -1.64
C GLN A 141 14.99 17.23 -0.79
N VAL A 142 16.02 17.91 -1.31
CA VAL A 142 17.28 18.10 -0.56
C VAL A 142 16.99 18.88 0.72
N GLY A 143 17.24 18.23 1.86
CA GLY A 143 16.94 18.79 3.19
C GLY A 143 15.53 18.48 3.73
N GLY A 144 14.72 17.74 2.98
CA GLY A 144 13.42 17.27 3.44
C GLY A 144 13.52 16.17 4.51
N VAL A 145 12.46 16.04 5.31
CA VAL A 145 12.32 14.97 6.32
C VAL A 145 11.33 13.94 5.81
N SER A 146 11.81 12.71 5.60
CA SER A 146 10.96 11.59 5.18
C SER A 146 9.99 11.22 6.29
N HIS A 147 8.69 11.23 5.99
CA HIS A 147 7.64 10.83 6.92
C HIS A 147 7.16 9.42 6.58
N ALA A 148 7.26 8.52 7.56
CA ALA A 148 6.76 7.16 7.44
C ALA A 148 5.96 6.73 8.66
N LEU A 149 4.90 5.94 8.43
CA LEU A 149 4.08 5.33 9.46
C LEU A 149 4.20 3.82 9.37
N PHE A 150 4.41 3.17 10.51
CA PHE A 150 4.50 1.71 10.61
C PHE A 150 3.26 1.15 11.29
N TYR A 151 2.59 0.22 10.63
CA TYR A 151 1.39 -0.47 11.12
C TYR A 151 1.67 -1.95 11.33
N PRO A 152 2.10 -2.37 12.52
CA PRO A 152 2.25 -3.79 12.85
C PRO A 152 0.87 -4.45 12.91
N LEU A 153 0.74 -5.67 12.34
CA LEU A 153 -0.50 -6.43 12.31
C LEU A 153 -0.63 -7.40 13.48
N THR A 154 0.47 -7.75 14.14
CA THR A 154 0.51 -8.69 15.24
C THR A 154 1.35 -8.15 16.41
N ARG A 155 1.16 -8.72 17.61
CA ARG A 155 1.98 -8.37 18.79
C ARG A 155 3.47 -8.60 18.55
N GLN A 156 3.82 -9.68 17.86
CA GLN A 156 5.21 -9.97 17.51
C GLN A 156 5.79 -8.89 16.62
N GLN A 157 5.03 -8.40 15.66
CA GLN A 157 5.46 -7.33 14.75
C GLN A 157 5.63 -5.97 15.46
N ILE A 158 4.96 -5.73 16.58
CA ILE A 158 5.24 -4.54 17.39
C ILE A 158 6.69 -4.58 17.88
N VAL A 159 7.13 -5.72 18.40
CA VAL A 159 8.49 -5.88 18.94
C VAL A 159 9.53 -5.87 17.81
N THR A 160 9.31 -6.67 16.77
CA THR A 160 10.24 -6.74 15.63
C THR A 160 10.27 -5.44 14.84
N GLY A 161 9.13 -4.76 14.71
CA GLY A 161 9.03 -3.44 14.07
C GLY A 161 9.77 -2.37 14.85
N ALA A 162 9.66 -2.35 16.18
CA ALA A 162 10.40 -1.42 17.03
C ALA A 162 11.91 -1.63 16.90
N ALA A 163 12.38 -2.88 16.96
CA ALA A 163 13.79 -3.20 16.76
C ALA A 163 14.29 -2.82 15.36
N SER A 164 13.46 -3.06 14.32
CA SER A 164 13.78 -2.66 12.95
C SER A 164 13.89 -1.13 12.82
N LEU A 165 12.98 -0.37 13.43
CA LEU A 165 13.03 1.09 13.44
C LEU A 165 14.27 1.62 14.18
N GLU A 166 14.61 1.03 15.32
CA GLU A 166 15.84 1.38 16.07
C GLU A 166 17.09 1.16 15.22
N ALA A 167 17.20 0.01 14.56
CA ALA A 167 18.31 -0.28 13.63
C ALA A 167 18.32 0.68 12.43
N MET A 168 17.17 1.03 11.86
CA MET A 168 17.08 2.02 10.78
C MET A 168 17.58 3.40 11.21
N ILE A 169 17.23 3.85 12.44
CA ILE A 169 17.68 5.13 12.99
C ILE A 169 19.18 5.10 13.25
N ALA A 170 19.72 3.98 13.73
CA ALA A 170 21.15 3.79 13.96
C ALA A 170 21.98 3.62 12.66
N GLY A 171 21.30 3.33 11.53
CA GLY A 171 21.98 3.00 10.27
C GLY A 171 22.60 1.61 10.25
N ASP A 172 22.16 0.72 11.14
CA ASP A 172 22.63 -0.66 11.23
C ASP A 172 21.97 -1.51 10.13
N ILE A 173 22.67 -1.64 9.02
CA ILE A 173 22.21 -2.41 7.85
C ILE A 173 22.81 -3.82 7.92
N GLU A 174 22.03 -4.81 7.50
CA GLU A 174 22.47 -6.20 7.42
C GLU A 174 23.71 -6.32 6.52
N PRO A 175 24.74 -7.09 6.93
CA PRO A 175 25.93 -7.33 6.10
C PRO A 175 25.52 -8.07 4.82
N LEU A 176 26.18 -7.72 3.71
CA LEU A 176 26.03 -8.48 2.47
C LEU A 176 26.53 -9.92 2.74
N ALA A 177 25.63 -10.89 2.53
CA ALA A 177 26.06 -12.29 2.46
C ALA A 177 26.93 -12.47 1.20
N VAL A 178 28.21 -12.74 1.39
CA VAL A 178 29.19 -13.04 0.33
C VAL A 178 29.16 -14.54 0.05
#